data_a4a8cfdb5a1ab81d89b87a19731a5f42
#
_entry.id   a4a8cfdb5a1ab81d89b87a19731a5f42
#
_cell.length_a   1.000
_cell.length_b   1.000
_cell.length_c   1.000
_cell.angle_alpha   90.00
_cell.angle_beta   90.00
_cell.angle_gamma   90.00
#
_symmetry.space_group_name_H-M   'P 1'
#
loop_
_entity.id
_entity.type
_entity.pdbx_description
1 polymer ?
#
loop_
_entity_poly.entity_id
_entity_poly.type
_entity_poly.pdbx_seq_one_letter_code
_entity_poly.pdbx_strand_id
1 'polypeptide(L)'
;MNLVDRFLHYVSFDTQSDELTNLTPSTPGQMLFAQKLAEELERIGLTEVTLDDNGYLMASLPSNIDKDVPVVGFIAHLDTSPDMSGRHVSPRIVENYDGKDIVLCAEEDIVLKPSEFPELHHYIGQDLIVTNGKTLLGADDKAGIAEIVTAMEYLLKHPEIKHGKIRIAFNPDEEIGKGAHKFDVKAFGADWAYTMDGGEIGELEYENFNAAVARVTFKGRNVHPGYAKHKMINSIRIANQYAIMLPRWETPEHTEGYEGFYHLISFEGSVEKTVLTYIIRDHDRDRFERRKKELEHLTRKINNEFPGCASIEINDQYYN
;
A
#
# COMPACT_ATOMS: atom_id res chain seq x y z
N MET A 1 -25.45 -7.77 8.70
CA MET A 1 -25.18 -6.34 8.38
C MET A 1 -25.14 -6.24 6.86
N ASN A 2 -25.58 -5.15 6.23
CA ASN A 2 -25.36 -4.99 4.78
C ASN A 2 -23.93 -4.51 4.51
N LEU A 3 -23.51 -4.51 3.24
CA LEU A 3 -22.15 -4.16 2.84
C LEU A 3 -21.77 -2.74 3.25
N VAL A 4 -22.63 -1.75 2.97
CA VAL A 4 -22.38 -0.33 3.25
C VAL A 4 -22.26 -0.08 4.75
N ASP A 5 -23.20 -0.59 5.56
CA ASP A 5 -23.15 -0.45 7.01
C ASP A 5 -21.88 -1.08 7.61
N ARG A 6 -21.46 -2.23 7.05
CA ARG A 6 -20.22 -2.92 7.45
C ARG A 6 -19.00 -2.07 7.14
N PHE A 7 -18.89 -1.55 5.93
CA PHE A 7 -17.82 -0.66 5.52
C PHE A 7 -17.76 0.59 6.40
N LEU A 8 -18.90 1.29 6.60
CA LEU A 8 -18.97 2.48 7.45
C LEU A 8 -18.55 2.19 8.90
N HIS A 9 -18.85 0.98 9.40
CA HIS A 9 -18.38 0.55 10.71
C HIS A 9 -16.85 0.33 10.72
N TYR A 10 -16.31 -0.32 9.70
CA TYR A 10 -14.88 -0.63 9.65
C TYR A 10 -13.99 0.61 9.50
N VAL A 11 -14.40 1.60 8.72
CA VAL A 11 -13.63 2.85 8.59
C VAL A 11 -13.61 3.70 9.87
N SER A 12 -14.44 3.39 10.86
CA SER A 12 -14.40 4.06 12.16
C SER A 12 -13.19 3.67 13.03
N PHE A 13 -12.50 2.56 12.70
CA PHE A 13 -11.30 2.14 13.39
C PHE A 13 -10.08 2.87 12.85
N ASP A 14 -9.26 3.43 13.73
CA ASP A 14 -7.96 3.98 13.39
C ASP A 14 -6.94 2.84 13.31
N THR A 15 -6.55 2.49 12.09
CA THR A 15 -5.62 1.39 11.80
C THR A 15 -4.40 1.84 11.00
N GLN A 16 -4.09 3.14 11.02
CA GLN A 16 -2.93 3.67 10.33
C GLN A 16 -1.65 2.92 10.72
N SER A 17 -0.87 2.48 9.73
CA SER A 17 0.42 1.82 9.95
C SER A 17 1.52 2.83 10.30
N ASP A 18 2.65 2.35 10.84
CA ASP A 18 3.78 3.18 11.25
C ASP A 18 5.10 2.54 10.79
N GLU A 19 5.76 3.18 9.81
CA GLU A 19 7.03 2.73 9.25
C GLU A 19 8.20 2.76 10.25
N LEU A 20 8.08 3.59 11.30
CA LEU A 20 9.17 3.84 12.25
C LEU A 20 9.30 2.75 13.30
N THR A 21 8.32 1.87 13.42
CA THR A 21 8.34 0.78 14.39
C THR A 21 8.88 -0.52 13.79
N ASN A 22 9.47 -1.36 14.66
CA ASN A 22 9.85 -2.72 14.30
C ASN A 22 8.83 -3.76 14.81
N LEU A 23 7.67 -3.30 15.27
CA LEU A 23 6.59 -4.16 15.73
C LEU A 23 5.75 -4.66 14.55
N THR A 24 5.02 -5.75 14.76
CA THR A 24 3.97 -6.28 13.87
C THR A 24 2.80 -6.72 14.76
N PRO A 25 1.59 -6.16 14.63
CA PRO A 25 1.31 -5.01 13.78
C PRO A 25 2.04 -3.75 14.25
N SER A 26 2.31 -2.83 13.33
CA SER A 26 3.07 -1.60 13.62
C SER A 26 2.32 -0.65 14.56
N THR A 27 0.99 -0.76 14.63
CA THR A 27 0.14 0.04 15.52
C THR A 27 -0.88 -0.81 16.26
N PRO A 28 -1.24 -0.43 17.51
CA PRO A 28 -2.23 -1.16 18.31
C PRO A 28 -3.64 -1.16 17.72
N GLY A 29 -3.97 -0.15 16.90
CA GLY A 29 -5.28 -0.02 16.26
C GLY A 29 -5.61 -1.16 15.32
N GLN A 30 -4.61 -1.66 14.62
CA GLN A 30 -4.75 -2.83 13.73
C GLN A 30 -5.12 -4.10 14.53
N MET A 31 -4.43 -4.35 15.65
CA MET A 31 -4.75 -5.48 16.52
C MET A 31 -6.15 -5.37 17.11
N LEU A 32 -6.55 -4.17 17.54
CA LEU A 32 -7.91 -3.94 18.06
C LEU A 32 -8.98 -4.22 16.99
N PHE A 33 -8.75 -3.76 15.77
CA PHE A 33 -9.65 -4.02 14.66
C PHE A 33 -9.70 -5.50 14.31
N ALA A 34 -8.56 -6.18 14.23
CA ALA A 34 -8.48 -7.63 14.00
C ALA A 34 -9.27 -8.44 15.06
N GLN A 35 -9.18 -8.06 16.34
CA GLN A 35 -9.96 -8.68 17.41
C GLN A 35 -11.46 -8.52 17.22
N LYS A 36 -11.92 -7.30 16.86
CA LYS A 36 -13.33 -7.03 16.60
C LYS A 36 -13.84 -7.76 15.36
N LEU A 37 -12.99 -7.87 14.35
CA LEU A 37 -13.30 -8.63 13.14
C LEU A 37 -13.39 -10.14 13.46
N ALA A 38 -12.49 -10.70 14.26
CA ALA A 38 -12.55 -12.09 14.71
C ALA A 38 -13.87 -12.39 15.44
N GLU A 39 -14.28 -11.54 16.40
CA GLU A 39 -15.58 -11.64 17.07
C GLU A 39 -16.77 -11.63 16.06
N GLU A 40 -16.66 -10.82 15.00
CA GLU A 40 -17.69 -10.80 13.96
C GLU A 40 -17.70 -12.09 13.13
N LEU A 41 -16.53 -12.59 12.70
CA LEU A 41 -16.42 -13.83 11.92
C LEU A 41 -17.00 -15.03 12.68
N GLU A 42 -16.72 -15.15 13.98
CA GLU A 42 -17.31 -16.18 14.84
C GLU A 42 -18.84 -16.03 14.93
N ARG A 43 -19.30 -14.79 15.14
CA ARG A 43 -20.74 -14.48 15.28
C ARG A 43 -21.54 -14.77 14.03
N ILE A 44 -20.98 -14.59 12.82
CA ILE A 44 -21.66 -14.92 11.56
C ILE A 44 -21.62 -16.43 11.26
N GLY A 45 -20.77 -17.20 11.95
CA GLY A 45 -20.72 -18.65 11.85
C GLY A 45 -19.56 -19.23 11.03
N LEU A 46 -18.50 -18.46 10.78
CA LEU A 46 -17.27 -18.99 10.20
C LEU A 46 -16.54 -19.88 11.21
N THR A 47 -15.76 -20.80 10.68
CA THR A 47 -15.00 -21.78 11.46
C THR A 47 -13.50 -21.53 11.36
N GLU A 48 -12.70 -22.20 12.19
CA GLU A 48 -11.24 -22.09 12.18
C GLU A 48 -10.77 -20.61 12.28
N VAL A 49 -11.50 -19.79 13.06
CA VAL A 49 -11.14 -18.39 13.29
C VAL A 49 -9.91 -18.37 14.19
N THR A 50 -8.82 -17.81 13.71
CA THR A 50 -7.56 -17.69 14.42
C THR A 50 -6.98 -16.29 14.23
N LEU A 51 -6.57 -15.66 15.32
CA LEU A 51 -5.85 -14.40 15.33
C LEU A 51 -4.53 -14.63 16.07
N ASP A 52 -3.42 -14.40 15.40
CA ASP A 52 -2.10 -14.55 16.00
C ASP A 52 -1.60 -13.27 16.70
N ASP A 53 -0.50 -13.39 17.43
CA ASP A 53 0.12 -12.27 18.17
C ASP A 53 0.67 -11.17 17.23
N ASN A 54 0.80 -11.45 15.94
CA ASN A 54 1.26 -10.49 14.94
C ASN A 54 0.09 -9.82 14.17
N GLY A 55 -1.16 -10.12 14.54
CA GLY A 55 -2.35 -9.51 13.94
C GLY A 55 -2.86 -10.17 12.67
N TYR A 56 -2.34 -11.34 12.27
CA TYR A 56 -2.90 -12.09 11.14
C TYR A 56 -4.14 -12.83 11.58
N LEU A 57 -5.27 -12.46 11.00
CA LEU A 57 -6.56 -13.07 11.25
C LEU A 57 -6.93 -14.00 10.09
N MET A 58 -7.25 -15.26 10.38
CA MET A 58 -7.67 -16.24 9.39
C MET A 58 -8.97 -16.92 9.80
N ALA A 59 -9.77 -17.31 8.81
CA ALA A 59 -10.99 -18.10 9.04
C ALA A 59 -11.34 -18.96 7.84
N SER A 60 -12.33 -19.83 8.02
CA SER A 60 -12.84 -20.74 6.98
C SER A 60 -14.36 -20.65 6.85
N LEU A 61 -14.81 -20.69 5.61
CA LEU A 61 -16.16 -21.14 5.25
C LEU A 61 -16.07 -22.61 4.82
N PRO A 62 -16.67 -23.56 5.57
CA PRO A 62 -16.63 -24.98 5.21
C PRO A 62 -17.29 -25.26 3.86
N SER A 63 -16.77 -26.25 3.12
CA SER A 63 -17.42 -26.76 1.91
C SER A 63 -18.86 -27.23 2.18
N ASN A 64 -19.76 -26.96 1.26
CA ASN A 64 -21.13 -27.51 1.26
C ASN A 64 -21.38 -28.49 0.11
N ILE A 65 -20.31 -29.07 -0.47
CA ILE A 65 -20.36 -30.13 -1.50
C ILE A 65 -19.49 -31.30 -1.10
N ASP A 66 -19.86 -32.49 -1.60
CA ASP A 66 -19.15 -33.76 -1.38
C ASP A 66 -18.09 -34.03 -2.47
N LYS A 67 -17.54 -32.99 -3.08
CA LYS A 67 -16.48 -33.09 -4.08
C LYS A 67 -15.18 -32.57 -3.52
N ASP A 68 -14.09 -33.26 -3.86
CA ASP A 68 -12.76 -32.75 -3.65
C ASP A 68 -12.48 -31.66 -4.73
N VAL A 69 -12.40 -30.42 -4.29
CA VAL A 69 -12.16 -29.26 -5.13
C VAL A 69 -11.13 -28.38 -4.45
N PRO A 70 -10.37 -27.61 -5.22
CA PRO A 70 -9.37 -26.71 -4.66
C PRO A 70 -9.95 -25.73 -3.63
N VAL A 71 -9.13 -25.40 -2.64
CA VAL A 71 -9.44 -24.39 -1.63
C VAL A 71 -9.05 -23.01 -2.16
N VAL A 72 -10.02 -22.13 -2.29
CA VAL A 72 -9.79 -20.76 -2.73
C VAL A 72 -9.66 -19.82 -1.53
N GLY A 73 -8.68 -18.94 -1.56
CA GLY A 73 -8.48 -17.92 -0.54
C GLY A 73 -8.91 -16.52 -1.00
N PHE A 74 -9.33 -15.69 -0.03
CA PHE A 74 -9.50 -14.24 -0.20
C PHE A 74 -8.75 -13.51 0.90
N ILE A 75 -8.03 -12.46 0.52
CA ILE A 75 -7.15 -11.71 1.42
C ILE A 75 -7.46 -10.21 1.27
N ALA A 76 -7.41 -9.48 2.37
CA ALA A 76 -7.46 -8.02 2.42
C ALA A 76 -6.61 -7.52 3.58
N HIS A 77 -6.15 -6.25 3.55
CA HIS A 77 -5.32 -5.75 4.64
C HIS A 77 -6.09 -4.88 5.65
N LEU A 78 -5.59 -4.88 6.88
CA LEU A 78 -6.21 -4.22 8.04
C LEU A 78 -5.86 -2.75 8.16
N ASP A 79 -4.63 -2.41 7.76
CA ASP A 79 -4.07 -1.08 7.96
C ASP A 79 -4.55 -0.06 6.91
N THR A 80 -4.26 1.18 7.18
CA THR A 80 -4.40 2.29 6.25
C THR A 80 -3.07 3.00 6.13
N SER A 81 -2.84 3.65 4.99
CA SER A 81 -1.60 4.35 4.67
C SER A 81 -1.16 5.34 5.75
N PRO A 82 0.16 5.44 6.04
CA PRO A 82 0.70 6.47 6.91
C PRO A 82 0.69 7.88 6.32
N ASP A 83 0.39 8.03 5.02
CA ASP A 83 0.47 9.30 4.30
C ASP A 83 -0.54 10.35 4.81
N MET A 84 -1.68 9.90 5.31
CA MET A 84 -2.70 10.77 5.86
C MET A 84 -3.42 10.10 7.05
N SER A 85 -3.90 10.91 8.00
CA SER A 85 -4.57 10.41 9.20
C SER A 85 -5.80 9.57 8.89
N GLY A 86 -5.92 8.41 9.53
CA GLY A 86 -7.12 7.56 9.59
C GLY A 86 -7.97 7.78 10.85
N ARG A 87 -7.71 8.86 11.63
CA ARG A 87 -8.41 9.14 12.90
C ARG A 87 -9.66 9.96 12.68
N HIS A 88 -10.74 9.57 13.37
CA HIS A 88 -12.01 10.29 13.35
C HIS A 88 -12.56 10.47 11.93
N VAL A 89 -12.47 9.42 11.12
CA VAL A 89 -13.05 9.40 9.78
C VAL A 89 -14.54 9.76 9.87
N SER A 90 -14.96 10.72 9.05
CA SER A 90 -16.35 11.21 9.01
C SER A 90 -16.95 10.91 7.63
N PRO A 91 -17.37 9.67 7.39
CA PRO A 91 -17.90 9.28 6.08
C PRO A 91 -19.32 9.82 5.89
N ARG A 92 -19.66 10.14 4.65
CA ARG A 92 -21.03 10.44 4.23
C ARG A 92 -21.33 9.87 2.85
N ILE A 93 -22.59 9.63 2.59
CA ILE A 93 -23.06 9.17 1.28
C ILE A 93 -23.50 10.39 0.46
N VAL A 94 -23.02 10.46 -0.78
CA VAL A 94 -23.50 11.35 -1.83
C VAL A 94 -24.40 10.51 -2.72
N GLU A 95 -25.71 10.64 -2.55
CA GLU A 95 -26.68 9.86 -3.30
C GLU A 95 -26.80 10.35 -4.74
N ASN A 96 -26.91 9.43 -5.69
CA ASN A 96 -27.15 9.68 -7.11
C ASN A 96 -26.26 10.81 -7.66
N TYR A 97 -24.94 10.60 -7.56
CA TYR A 97 -23.94 11.60 -7.95
C TYR A 97 -24.21 12.21 -9.32
N ASP A 98 -24.23 13.54 -9.42
CA ASP A 98 -24.67 14.28 -10.61
C ASP A 98 -23.52 14.75 -11.54
N GLY A 99 -22.28 14.35 -11.23
CA GLY A 99 -21.09 14.71 -12.02
C GLY A 99 -20.51 16.08 -11.73
N LYS A 100 -20.99 16.77 -10.68
CA LYS A 100 -20.45 18.08 -10.28
C LYS A 100 -19.45 17.95 -9.12
N ASP A 101 -18.86 19.11 -8.78
CA ASP A 101 -17.99 19.24 -7.63
C ASP A 101 -18.67 18.77 -6.33
N ILE A 102 -17.94 17.98 -5.53
CA ILE A 102 -18.40 17.53 -4.22
C ILE A 102 -17.67 18.33 -3.15
N VAL A 103 -18.39 19.22 -2.45
CA VAL A 103 -17.81 19.95 -1.29
C VAL A 103 -17.64 18.97 -0.14
N LEU A 104 -16.40 18.67 0.22
CA LEU A 104 -16.02 17.76 1.32
C LEU A 104 -16.04 18.51 2.66
N CYS A 105 -15.42 19.69 2.72
CA CYS A 105 -15.42 20.59 3.88
C CYS A 105 -15.53 22.04 3.42
N ALA A 106 -16.66 22.69 3.70
CA ALA A 106 -16.90 24.07 3.29
C ALA A 106 -16.04 25.08 4.08
N GLU A 107 -15.75 24.78 5.35
CA GLU A 107 -14.99 25.67 6.25
C GLU A 107 -13.52 25.78 5.83
N GLU A 108 -12.98 24.75 5.16
CA GLU A 108 -11.58 24.69 4.71
C GLU A 108 -11.48 24.71 3.19
N ASP A 109 -12.57 24.95 2.48
CA ASP A 109 -12.63 24.97 1.00
C ASP A 109 -12.09 23.70 0.35
N ILE A 110 -12.35 22.54 0.98
CA ILE A 110 -11.93 21.24 0.43
C ILE A 110 -13.04 20.74 -0.49
N VAL A 111 -12.70 20.58 -1.76
CA VAL A 111 -13.65 20.21 -2.82
C VAL A 111 -13.04 19.11 -3.68
N LEU A 112 -13.77 18.03 -3.88
CA LEU A 112 -13.43 16.98 -4.84
C LEU A 112 -14.02 17.35 -6.21
N LYS A 113 -13.17 17.60 -7.19
CA LYS A 113 -13.57 18.16 -8.48
C LYS A 113 -13.34 17.17 -9.63
N PRO A 114 -14.34 16.91 -10.48
CA PRO A 114 -14.16 16.09 -11.68
C PRO A 114 -13.11 16.65 -12.65
N SER A 115 -12.84 17.95 -12.61
CA SER A 115 -11.78 18.57 -13.43
C SER A 115 -10.36 18.17 -12.98
N GLU A 116 -10.20 17.73 -11.71
CA GLU A 116 -8.95 17.24 -11.12
C GLU A 116 -8.91 15.71 -11.10
N PHE A 117 -10.08 15.07 -11.00
CA PHE A 117 -10.29 13.62 -10.95
C PHE A 117 -11.34 13.20 -11.99
N PRO A 118 -10.98 13.10 -13.28
CA PRO A 118 -11.92 12.83 -14.38
C PRO A 118 -12.66 11.49 -14.26
N GLU A 119 -12.08 10.51 -13.57
CA GLU A 119 -12.67 9.19 -13.30
C GLU A 119 -14.00 9.28 -12.56
N LEU A 120 -14.25 10.36 -11.82
CA LEU A 120 -15.54 10.61 -11.17
C LEU A 120 -16.71 10.61 -12.15
N HIS A 121 -16.48 10.90 -13.42
CA HIS A 121 -17.53 10.84 -14.45
C HIS A 121 -18.07 9.43 -14.69
N HIS A 122 -17.30 8.38 -14.38
CA HIS A 122 -17.74 6.99 -14.50
C HIS A 122 -18.80 6.60 -13.47
N TYR A 123 -18.93 7.40 -12.40
CA TYR A 123 -19.81 7.13 -11.27
C TYR A 123 -21.07 8.00 -11.25
N ILE A 124 -21.35 8.77 -12.34
CA ILE A 124 -22.58 9.57 -12.43
C ILE A 124 -23.81 8.65 -12.35
N GLY A 125 -24.74 9.01 -11.46
CA GLY A 125 -25.95 8.24 -11.18
C GLY A 125 -25.74 7.13 -10.13
N GLN A 126 -24.56 7.02 -9.55
CA GLN A 126 -24.25 6.08 -8.48
C GLN A 126 -24.14 6.82 -7.14
N ASP A 127 -24.26 6.05 -6.04
CA ASP A 127 -24.01 6.57 -4.71
C ASP A 127 -22.52 6.49 -4.39
N LEU A 128 -21.96 7.57 -3.85
CA LEU A 128 -20.54 7.65 -3.48
C LEU A 128 -20.39 7.78 -1.97
N ILE A 129 -19.46 7.05 -1.39
CA ILE A 129 -19.05 7.26 0.01
C ILE A 129 -17.80 8.14 -0.01
N VAL A 130 -17.87 9.28 0.65
CA VAL A 130 -16.78 10.25 0.77
C VAL A 130 -16.50 10.60 2.22
N THR A 131 -15.30 11.07 2.52
CA THR A 131 -14.94 11.66 3.81
C THR A 131 -15.01 13.19 3.75
N ASN A 132 -14.69 13.86 4.85
CA ASN A 132 -14.60 15.33 4.91
C ASN A 132 -13.32 15.90 4.29
N GLY A 133 -12.48 15.07 3.70
CA GLY A 133 -11.20 15.47 3.06
C GLY A 133 -10.06 15.80 4.05
N LYS A 134 -10.28 15.64 5.36
CA LYS A 134 -9.24 15.85 6.41
C LYS A 134 -8.58 14.55 6.85
N THR A 135 -9.11 13.42 6.42
CA THR A 135 -8.62 12.08 6.70
C THR A 135 -8.69 11.23 5.45
N LEU A 136 -7.96 10.11 5.43
CA LEU A 136 -8.30 9.02 4.53
C LEU A 136 -9.73 8.55 4.82
N LEU A 137 -10.42 8.03 3.81
CA LEU A 137 -11.67 7.28 4.00
C LEU A 137 -11.36 5.88 4.56
N GLY A 138 -10.24 5.28 4.12
CA GLY A 138 -9.83 3.93 4.48
C GLY A 138 -10.56 2.87 3.64
N ALA A 139 -11.01 3.22 2.42
CA ALA A 139 -11.57 2.23 1.49
C ALA A 139 -10.53 1.19 1.11
N ASP A 140 -9.31 1.61 0.94
CA ASP A 140 -8.11 0.81 0.86
C ASP A 140 -7.64 0.50 2.29
N ASP A 141 -7.78 -0.78 2.80
CA ASP A 141 -8.49 -1.87 2.10
C ASP A 141 -9.69 -2.38 2.92
N LYS A 142 -10.34 -1.50 3.71
CA LYS A 142 -11.53 -1.89 4.50
C LYS A 142 -12.75 -2.17 3.61
N ALA A 143 -12.73 -1.74 2.34
CA ALA A 143 -13.75 -2.14 1.37
C ALA A 143 -13.60 -3.63 1.05
N GLY A 144 -12.41 -4.10 0.71
CA GLY A 144 -12.14 -5.52 0.48
C GLY A 144 -12.48 -6.39 1.70
N ILE A 145 -12.15 -5.93 2.92
CA ILE A 145 -12.57 -6.64 4.14
C ILE A 145 -14.11 -6.73 4.21
N ALA A 146 -14.81 -5.62 3.98
CA ALA A 146 -16.28 -5.61 4.06
C ALA A 146 -16.93 -6.50 2.99
N GLU A 147 -16.37 -6.53 1.78
CA GLU A 147 -16.81 -7.38 0.68
C GLU A 147 -16.62 -8.85 1.01
N ILE A 148 -15.42 -9.26 1.45
CA ILE A 148 -15.13 -10.64 1.86
C ILE A 148 -16.11 -11.10 2.93
N VAL A 149 -16.23 -10.34 4.03
CA VAL A 149 -17.09 -10.75 5.16
C VAL A 149 -18.57 -10.79 4.77
N THR A 150 -19.01 -9.84 3.92
CA THR A 150 -20.40 -9.85 3.43
C THR A 150 -20.68 -11.04 2.52
N ALA A 151 -19.73 -11.38 1.64
CA ALA A 151 -19.83 -12.54 0.77
C ALA A 151 -19.91 -13.86 1.59
N MET A 152 -19.07 -14.00 2.63
CA MET A 152 -19.09 -15.18 3.50
C MET A 152 -20.42 -15.28 4.26
N GLU A 153 -20.92 -14.17 4.83
CA GLU A 153 -22.21 -14.13 5.51
C GLU A 153 -23.36 -14.47 4.54
N TYR A 154 -23.28 -14.00 3.30
CA TYR A 154 -24.26 -14.32 2.26
C TYR A 154 -24.28 -15.81 1.93
N LEU A 155 -23.13 -16.43 1.69
CA LEU A 155 -23.00 -17.85 1.38
C LEU A 155 -23.50 -18.74 2.53
N LEU A 156 -23.24 -18.35 3.78
CA LEU A 156 -23.77 -19.06 4.96
C LEU A 156 -25.30 -19.02 5.03
N LYS A 157 -25.93 -17.94 4.61
CA LYS A 157 -27.38 -17.76 4.56
C LYS A 157 -28.04 -18.42 3.35
N HIS A 158 -27.26 -18.76 2.33
CA HIS A 158 -27.71 -19.33 1.05
C HIS A 158 -27.04 -20.68 0.74
N PRO A 159 -27.34 -21.73 1.54
CA PRO A 159 -26.71 -23.06 1.38
C PRO A 159 -27.02 -23.73 0.04
N GLU A 160 -28.00 -23.23 -0.71
CA GLU A 160 -28.27 -23.64 -2.09
C GLU A 160 -27.13 -23.26 -3.05
N ILE A 161 -26.35 -22.25 -2.76
CA ILE A 161 -25.15 -21.88 -3.53
C ILE A 161 -24.04 -22.86 -3.16
N LYS A 162 -23.64 -23.67 -4.14
CA LYS A 162 -22.65 -24.74 -3.92
C LYS A 162 -21.23 -24.21 -4.07
N HIS A 163 -20.38 -24.49 -3.07
CA HIS A 163 -18.99 -24.06 -3.04
C HIS A 163 -18.09 -25.08 -2.32
N GLY A 164 -16.80 -25.09 -2.65
CA GLY A 164 -15.76 -25.78 -1.90
C GLY A 164 -15.42 -25.03 -0.60
N LYS A 165 -14.41 -25.50 0.12
CA LYS A 165 -13.87 -24.74 1.27
C LYS A 165 -13.31 -23.41 0.77
N ILE A 166 -13.65 -22.33 1.46
CA ILE A 166 -13.08 -20.99 1.23
C ILE A 166 -12.26 -20.60 2.45
N ARG A 167 -11.05 -20.10 2.22
CA ARG A 167 -10.21 -19.50 3.26
C ARG A 167 -10.26 -17.99 3.14
N ILE A 168 -10.28 -17.29 4.26
CA ILE A 168 -10.11 -15.84 4.29
C ILE A 168 -8.98 -15.47 5.23
N ALA A 169 -8.26 -14.40 4.90
CA ALA A 169 -7.21 -13.87 5.75
C ALA A 169 -7.20 -12.33 5.71
N PHE A 170 -6.84 -11.74 6.84
CA PHE A 170 -6.65 -10.30 6.98
C PHE A 170 -5.28 -10.07 7.59
N ASN A 171 -4.44 -9.30 6.89
CA ASN A 171 -3.05 -9.06 7.27
C ASN A 171 -2.81 -7.62 7.70
N PRO A 172 -1.92 -7.37 8.65
CA PRO A 172 -1.49 -6.03 9.03
C PRO A 172 -0.38 -5.52 8.12
N ASP A 173 -0.10 -4.20 8.20
CA ASP A 173 1.13 -3.55 7.71
C ASP A 173 1.41 -3.74 6.22
N GLU A 174 0.36 -3.84 5.38
CA GLU A 174 0.52 -3.92 3.93
C GLU A 174 1.11 -2.64 3.38
N GLU A 175 0.55 -1.49 3.76
CA GLU A 175 0.86 -0.15 3.28
C GLU A 175 2.32 0.30 3.56
N ILE A 176 3.00 -0.40 4.45
CA ILE A 176 4.43 -0.22 4.73
C ILE A 176 5.28 -1.39 4.23
N GLY A 177 4.72 -2.22 3.34
CA GLY A 177 5.40 -3.33 2.67
C GLY A 177 5.76 -4.50 3.58
N LYS A 178 5.09 -4.66 4.72
CA LYS A 178 5.36 -5.74 5.69
C LYS A 178 4.25 -6.80 5.74
N GLY A 179 3.16 -6.63 5.00
CA GLY A 179 1.96 -7.47 5.06
C GLY A 179 2.20 -8.97 4.87
N ALA A 180 3.17 -9.37 4.05
CA ALA A 180 3.49 -10.77 3.80
C ALA A 180 4.58 -11.34 4.72
N HIS A 181 5.29 -10.53 5.53
CA HIS A 181 6.53 -10.94 6.19
C HIS A 181 6.38 -12.09 7.19
N LYS A 182 5.24 -12.16 7.87
CA LYS A 182 4.96 -13.21 8.86
C LYS A 182 3.70 -14.02 8.52
N PHE A 183 3.18 -13.87 7.30
CA PHE A 183 2.01 -14.59 6.84
C PHE A 183 2.32 -16.09 6.74
N ASP A 184 1.60 -16.92 7.50
CA ASP A 184 1.76 -18.37 7.46
C ASP A 184 0.94 -18.97 6.30
N VAL A 185 1.55 -19.04 5.13
CA VAL A 185 0.96 -19.61 3.91
C VAL A 185 0.49 -21.06 4.13
N LYS A 186 1.22 -21.83 4.96
CA LYS A 186 0.88 -23.22 5.23
C LYS A 186 -0.36 -23.32 6.13
N ALA A 187 -0.46 -22.50 7.16
CA ALA A 187 -1.63 -22.43 8.03
C ALA A 187 -2.84 -21.86 7.28
N PHE A 188 -2.63 -20.93 6.35
CA PHE A 188 -3.68 -20.42 5.48
C PHE A 188 -4.27 -21.54 4.61
N GLY A 189 -3.46 -22.38 3.99
CA GLY A 189 -3.88 -23.64 3.40
C GLY A 189 -4.86 -23.51 2.23
N ALA A 190 -4.79 -22.44 1.45
CA ALA A 190 -5.46 -22.28 0.17
C ALA A 190 -4.56 -22.78 -0.98
N ASP A 191 -5.16 -23.31 -2.05
CA ASP A 191 -4.43 -23.70 -3.26
C ASP A 191 -4.01 -22.47 -4.07
N TRP A 192 -4.85 -21.42 -4.07
CA TRP A 192 -4.55 -20.06 -4.54
C TRP A 192 -5.44 -19.06 -3.81
N ALA A 193 -5.08 -17.78 -3.87
CA ALA A 193 -5.85 -16.71 -3.26
C ALA A 193 -5.95 -15.48 -4.16
N TYR A 194 -7.02 -14.72 -3.94
CA TYR A 194 -7.21 -13.40 -4.50
C TYR A 194 -7.08 -12.35 -3.39
N THR A 195 -6.28 -11.33 -3.61
CA THR A 195 -6.26 -10.13 -2.78
C THR A 195 -7.37 -9.21 -3.24
N MET A 196 -8.24 -8.79 -2.32
CA MET A 196 -9.38 -7.91 -2.62
C MET A 196 -8.98 -6.44 -2.40
N ASP A 197 -7.90 -6.05 -3.04
CA ASP A 197 -7.20 -4.77 -2.90
C ASP A 197 -6.97 -4.19 -4.31
N GLY A 198 -8.07 -4.11 -5.06
CA GLY A 198 -8.06 -3.76 -6.48
C GLY A 198 -8.67 -2.40 -6.79
N GLY A 199 -8.68 -2.07 -8.07
CA GLY A 199 -9.26 -0.86 -8.64
C GLY A 199 -10.73 -1.02 -9.03
N GLU A 200 -11.02 -0.87 -10.34
CA GLU A 200 -12.39 -0.90 -10.85
C GLU A 200 -12.98 -2.31 -10.90
N ILE A 201 -14.31 -2.39 -10.83
CA ILE A 201 -15.03 -3.67 -10.91
C ILE A 201 -14.71 -4.39 -12.23
N GLY A 202 -14.23 -5.63 -12.09
CA GLY A 202 -13.89 -6.51 -13.23
C GLY A 202 -12.41 -6.52 -13.58
N GLU A 203 -11.59 -5.74 -12.93
CA GLU A 203 -10.13 -5.85 -13.03
C GLU A 203 -9.65 -7.14 -12.35
N LEU A 204 -8.69 -7.78 -12.99
CA LEU A 204 -7.94 -8.91 -12.45
C LEU A 204 -6.47 -8.71 -12.75
N GLU A 205 -5.71 -8.40 -11.73
CA GLU A 205 -4.26 -8.31 -11.80
C GLU A 205 -3.64 -9.66 -11.42
N TYR A 206 -2.74 -10.16 -12.26
CA TYR A 206 -2.04 -11.44 -12.04
C TYR A 206 -0.53 -11.33 -12.24
N GLU A 207 -0.04 -10.11 -12.44
CA GLU A 207 1.37 -9.75 -12.53
C GLU A 207 1.66 -8.54 -11.64
N ASN A 208 2.84 -8.49 -11.08
CA ASN A 208 3.33 -7.34 -10.32
C ASN A 208 4.73 -6.92 -10.80
N PHE A 209 5.26 -5.85 -10.27
CA PHE A 209 6.64 -5.47 -10.51
C PHE A 209 7.61 -6.37 -9.76
N ASN A 210 8.87 -6.46 -10.24
CA ASN A 210 10.01 -6.68 -9.38
C ASN A 210 10.32 -5.36 -8.68
N ALA A 211 10.56 -5.38 -7.38
CA ALA A 211 10.60 -4.21 -6.54
C ALA A 211 11.84 -4.15 -5.65
N ALA A 212 12.45 -2.96 -5.58
CA ALA A 212 13.52 -2.67 -4.63
C ALA A 212 13.44 -1.24 -4.13
N VAL A 213 14.01 -1.00 -2.95
CA VAL A 213 14.32 0.34 -2.44
C VAL A 213 15.81 0.55 -2.46
N ALA A 214 16.26 1.69 -2.98
CA ALA A 214 17.65 2.11 -2.95
C ALA A 214 17.80 3.38 -2.12
N ARG A 215 18.72 3.35 -1.16
CA ARG A 215 19.06 4.51 -0.33
C ARG A 215 20.49 4.93 -0.63
N VAL A 216 20.64 6.15 -1.21
CA VAL A 216 21.94 6.72 -1.58
C VAL A 216 22.30 7.82 -0.60
N THR A 217 23.37 7.64 0.14
CA THR A 217 23.86 8.59 1.13
C THR A 217 25.10 9.32 0.60
N PHE A 218 25.06 10.65 0.68
CA PHE A 218 26.17 11.53 0.32
C PHE A 218 26.71 12.21 1.56
N LYS A 219 28.04 12.17 1.72
CA LYS A 219 28.77 12.85 2.80
C LYS A 219 29.45 14.09 2.25
N GLY A 220 29.20 15.21 2.90
CA GLY A 220 29.85 16.48 2.60
C GLY A 220 30.83 16.90 3.69
N ARG A 221 31.35 18.10 3.53
CA ARG A 221 32.20 18.79 4.50
C ARG A 221 31.82 20.25 4.54
N ASN A 222 31.26 20.69 5.66
CA ASN A 222 30.88 22.05 5.87
C ASN A 222 32.11 22.89 6.27
N VAL A 223 32.16 24.11 5.77
CA VAL A 223 33.18 25.13 6.10
C VAL A 223 32.51 26.51 6.04
N HIS A 224 32.94 27.42 6.89
CA HIS A 224 32.44 28.78 6.83
C HIS A 224 32.56 29.36 5.41
N PRO A 225 31.51 29.96 4.84
CA PRO A 225 31.48 30.37 3.42
C PRO A 225 32.67 31.24 2.99
N GLY A 226 33.17 32.11 3.88
CA GLY A 226 34.33 32.95 3.60
C GLY A 226 35.64 32.19 3.38
N TYR A 227 35.70 30.90 3.76
CA TYR A 227 36.90 30.04 3.62
C TYR A 227 36.62 28.78 2.83
N ALA A 228 35.48 28.73 2.14
CA ALA A 228 34.95 27.48 1.54
C ALA A 228 35.66 27.08 0.25
N LYS A 229 36.35 28.01 -0.44
CA LYS A 229 37.03 27.72 -1.72
C LYS A 229 38.01 26.58 -1.58
N HIS A 230 37.82 25.50 -2.42
CA HIS A 230 38.59 24.26 -2.45
C HIS A 230 38.53 23.41 -1.14
N LYS A 231 37.63 23.75 -0.21
CA LYS A 231 37.50 23.03 1.08
C LYS A 231 36.12 22.49 1.32
N MET A 232 35.06 23.23 0.99
CA MET A 232 33.69 22.82 1.19
C MET A 232 33.32 21.71 0.17
N ILE A 233 32.65 20.69 0.67
CA ILE A 233 31.97 19.66 -0.13
C ILE A 233 30.51 19.73 0.26
N ASN A 234 29.66 20.19 -0.63
CA ASN A 234 28.23 20.32 -0.37
C ASN A 234 27.50 19.05 -0.85
N SER A 235 27.06 18.22 0.08
CA SER A 235 26.40 16.95 -0.23
C SER A 235 25.09 17.12 -0.99
N ILE A 236 24.33 18.22 -0.75
CA ILE A 236 23.08 18.51 -1.49
C ILE A 236 23.37 18.68 -2.98
N ARG A 237 24.43 19.42 -3.33
CA ARG A 237 24.81 19.64 -4.74
C ARG A 237 25.22 18.35 -5.42
N ILE A 238 25.95 17.47 -4.70
CA ILE A 238 26.36 16.15 -5.24
C ILE A 238 25.14 15.24 -5.39
N ALA A 239 24.24 15.22 -4.43
CA ALA A 239 22.99 14.46 -4.51
C ALA A 239 22.12 14.93 -5.68
N ASN A 240 22.00 16.23 -5.90
CA ASN A 240 21.30 16.77 -7.07
C ASN A 240 21.98 16.36 -8.40
N GLN A 241 23.32 16.40 -8.44
CA GLN A 241 24.07 15.93 -9.60
C GLN A 241 23.82 14.45 -9.89
N TYR A 242 23.75 13.62 -8.85
CA TYR A 242 23.39 12.20 -8.96
C TYR A 242 21.97 12.02 -9.50
N ALA A 243 21.00 12.72 -8.93
CA ALA A 243 19.60 12.56 -9.31
C ALA A 243 19.34 12.88 -10.80
N ILE A 244 20.00 13.91 -11.34
CA ILE A 244 19.84 14.29 -12.76
C ILE A 244 20.62 13.38 -13.74
N MET A 245 21.46 12.45 -13.25
CA MET A 245 22.12 11.45 -14.10
C MET A 245 21.20 10.30 -14.48
N LEU A 246 20.10 10.07 -13.74
CA LEU A 246 19.11 9.05 -14.07
C LEU A 246 18.29 9.47 -15.30
N PRO A 247 17.75 8.52 -16.05
CA PRO A 247 16.93 8.80 -17.22
C PRO A 247 15.71 9.63 -16.84
N ARG A 248 15.56 10.80 -17.45
CA ARG A 248 14.51 11.79 -17.14
C ARG A 248 13.09 11.24 -17.29
N TRP A 249 12.90 10.31 -18.23
CA TRP A 249 11.59 9.82 -18.63
C TRP A 249 11.26 8.44 -18.03
N GLU A 250 12.15 7.87 -17.21
CA GLU A 250 11.93 6.62 -16.52
C GLU A 250 11.47 6.88 -15.08
N THR A 251 10.36 7.61 -14.94
CA THR A 251 9.72 7.96 -13.67
C THR A 251 8.23 7.61 -13.74
N PRO A 252 7.52 7.40 -12.62
CA PRO A 252 6.11 6.96 -12.64
C PRO A 252 5.20 7.84 -13.50
N GLU A 253 5.43 9.16 -13.49
CA GLU A 253 4.64 10.13 -14.25
C GLU A 253 4.90 10.10 -15.76
N HIS A 254 5.85 9.29 -16.25
CA HIS A 254 6.23 9.20 -17.66
C HIS A 254 6.21 7.77 -18.21
N THR A 255 5.84 6.80 -17.40
CA THR A 255 5.85 5.38 -17.79
C THR A 255 4.46 4.78 -17.75
N GLU A 256 4.22 3.77 -18.58
CA GLU A 256 2.94 3.06 -18.67
C GLU A 256 3.15 1.56 -18.94
N GLY A 257 2.11 0.77 -18.70
CA GLY A 257 2.13 -0.68 -18.97
C GLY A 257 3.28 -1.40 -18.28
N TYR A 258 4.13 -2.07 -19.04
CA TYR A 258 5.27 -2.87 -18.55
C TYR A 258 6.59 -2.08 -18.44
N GLU A 259 6.54 -0.77 -18.53
CA GLU A 259 7.73 0.07 -18.40
C GLU A 259 8.17 0.17 -16.94
N GLY A 260 9.46 0.04 -16.70
CA GLY A 260 10.01 0.20 -15.36
C GLY A 260 10.50 1.62 -15.10
N PHE A 261 10.68 1.97 -13.83
CA PHE A 261 11.01 3.33 -13.42
C PHE A 261 11.94 3.40 -12.20
N TYR A 262 12.46 4.61 -11.98
CA TYR A 262 13.09 5.07 -10.74
C TYR A 262 12.22 6.17 -10.14
N HIS A 263 11.66 5.94 -8.97
CA HIS A 263 10.86 6.95 -8.27
C HIS A 263 11.64 7.51 -7.08
N LEU A 264 12.07 8.76 -7.17
CA LEU A 264 12.71 9.47 -6.06
C LEU A 264 11.62 9.91 -5.07
N ILE A 265 11.46 9.18 -3.97
CA ILE A 265 10.42 9.44 -2.97
C ILE A 265 10.87 10.36 -1.84
N SER A 266 12.19 10.47 -1.60
CA SER A 266 12.72 11.36 -0.55
C SER A 266 14.07 11.95 -0.97
N PHE A 267 14.25 13.22 -0.67
CA PHE A 267 15.47 13.98 -0.83
C PHE A 267 15.69 14.82 0.43
N GLU A 268 16.40 14.28 1.39
CA GLU A 268 16.65 14.92 2.68
C GLU A 268 18.11 15.26 2.85
N GLY A 269 18.44 16.49 3.27
CA GLY A 269 19.84 16.80 3.41
C GLY A 269 20.23 18.16 3.95
N SER A 270 21.51 18.21 4.32
CA SER A 270 22.24 19.41 4.70
C SER A 270 23.58 19.43 3.92
N VAL A 271 24.43 20.46 4.16
CA VAL A 271 25.77 20.51 3.56
C VAL A 271 26.61 19.27 3.91
N GLU A 272 26.43 18.71 5.10
CA GLU A 272 27.27 17.61 5.62
C GLU A 272 26.77 16.22 5.24
N LYS A 273 25.45 16.05 5.08
CA LYS A 273 24.86 14.75 4.73
C LYS A 273 23.57 14.98 3.94
N THR A 274 23.42 14.24 2.86
CA THR A 274 22.17 14.14 2.10
C THR A 274 21.85 12.67 1.82
N VAL A 275 20.57 12.31 1.89
CA VAL A 275 20.07 10.98 1.58
C VAL A 275 18.99 11.09 0.51
N LEU A 276 19.12 10.28 -0.54
CA LEU A 276 18.10 10.07 -1.55
C LEU A 276 17.52 8.67 -1.35
N THR A 277 16.19 8.56 -1.36
CA THR A 277 15.50 7.26 -1.36
C THR A 277 14.75 7.08 -2.66
N TYR A 278 15.06 5.99 -3.36
CA TYR A 278 14.42 5.59 -4.62
C TYR A 278 13.63 4.31 -4.44
N ILE A 279 12.44 4.27 -5.03
CA ILE A 279 11.73 3.03 -5.36
C ILE A 279 12.13 2.64 -6.78
N ILE A 280 12.49 1.38 -6.99
CA ILE A 280 12.83 0.81 -8.29
C ILE A 280 11.77 -0.23 -8.63
N ARG A 281 11.20 -0.11 -9.82
CA ARG A 281 10.20 -1.06 -10.33
C ARG A 281 10.52 -1.43 -11.76
N ASP A 282 10.35 -2.71 -12.09
CA ASP A 282 10.33 -3.20 -13.48
C ASP A 282 9.65 -4.58 -13.51
N HIS A 283 8.81 -4.83 -14.49
CA HIS A 283 8.21 -6.16 -14.67
C HIS A 283 9.23 -7.19 -15.14
N ASP A 284 10.18 -6.78 -16.00
CA ASP A 284 11.23 -7.65 -16.51
C ASP A 284 12.38 -7.77 -15.51
N ARG A 285 12.70 -9.01 -15.10
CA ARG A 285 13.75 -9.30 -14.12
C ARG A 285 15.14 -8.80 -14.53
N ASP A 286 15.49 -8.97 -15.80
CA ASP A 286 16.81 -8.56 -16.27
C ASP A 286 16.94 -7.04 -16.35
N ARG A 287 15.87 -6.35 -16.73
CA ARG A 287 15.81 -4.88 -16.69
C ARG A 287 15.87 -4.36 -15.26
N PHE A 288 15.14 -4.98 -14.35
CA PHE A 288 15.18 -4.67 -12.92
C PHE A 288 16.59 -4.76 -12.35
N GLU A 289 17.32 -5.86 -12.62
CA GLU A 289 18.70 -6.02 -12.18
C GLU A 289 19.65 -5.00 -12.84
N ARG A 290 19.41 -4.62 -14.10
CA ARG A 290 20.17 -3.54 -14.76
C ARG A 290 19.93 -2.19 -14.09
N ARG A 291 18.69 -1.87 -13.67
CA ARG A 291 18.36 -0.63 -12.95
C ARG A 291 19.15 -0.52 -11.65
N LYS A 292 19.21 -1.58 -10.87
CA LYS A 292 20.01 -1.60 -9.63
C LYS A 292 21.50 -1.37 -9.91
N LYS A 293 22.05 -2.06 -10.91
CA LYS A 293 23.46 -1.89 -11.33
C LYS A 293 23.76 -0.47 -11.84
N GLU A 294 22.79 0.19 -12.46
CA GLU A 294 22.96 1.57 -12.92
C GLU A 294 23.11 2.52 -11.73
N LEU A 295 22.29 2.41 -10.70
CA LEU A 295 22.44 3.21 -9.46
C LEU A 295 23.82 2.98 -8.80
N GLU A 296 24.27 1.74 -8.74
CA GLU A 296 25.62 1.43 -8.25
C GLU A 296 26.72 2.04 -9.13
N HIS A 297 26.53 1.99 -10.47
CA HIS A 297 27.46 2.59 -11.42
C HIS A 297 27.55 4.10 -11.22
N LEU A 298 26.41 4.78 -11.08
CA LEU A 298 26.36 6.22 -10.82
C LEU A 298 27.02 6.58 -9.49
N THR A 299 26.82 5.75 -8.45
CA THR A 299 27.49 5.91 -7.16
C THR A 299 29.02 5.83 -7.30
N ARG A 300 29.52 4.85 -8.08
CA ARG A 300 30.96 4.77 -8.38
C ARG A 300 31.46 5.98 -9.17
N LYS A 301 30.67 6.47 -10.13
CA LYS A 301 31.00 7.66 -10.94
C LYS A 301 31.14 8.91 -10.07
N ILE A 302 30.21 9.10 -9.14
CA ILE A 302 30.29 10.19 -8.15
C ILE A 302 31.55 10.05 -7.28
N ASN A 303 31.88 8.84 -6.82
CA ASN A 303 33.08 8.61 -6.00
C ASN A 303 34.39 8.81 -6.77
N ASN A 304 34.39 8.70 -8.09
CA ASN A 304 35.56 9.06 -8.91
C ASN A 304 35.82 10.57 -8.92
N GLU A 305 34.75 11.38 -8.86
CA GLU A 305 34.85 12.85 -8.81
C GLU A 305 35.06 13.34 -7.38
N PHE A 306 34.33 12.74 -6.41
CA PHE A 306 34.36 13.07 -4.98
C PHE A 306 34.68 11.81 -4.15
N PRO A 307 35.98 11.46 -3.97
CA PRO A 307 36.36 10.17 -3.39
C PRO A 307 35.71 9.88 -2.03
N GLY A 308 34.99 8.76 -1.94
CA GLY A 308 34.38 8.26 -0.69
C GLY A 308 33.18 9.06 -0.19
N CYS A 309 32.64 9.98 -0.99
CA CYS A 309 31.51 10.80 -0.57
C CYS A 309 30.16 10.09 -0.69
N ALA A 310 30.00 9.10 -1.57
CA ALA A 310 28.73 8.43 -1.82
C ALA A 310 28.75 6.95 -1.43
N SER A 311 27.66 6.50 -0.83
CA SER A 311 27.37 5.08 -0.57
C SER A 311 25.94 4.75 -0.97
N ILE A 312 25.71 3.52 -1.40
CA ILE A 312 24.38 3.03 -1.77
C ILE A 312 24.09 1.73 -1.04
N GLU A 313 22.82 1.60 -0.61
CA GLU A 313 22.24 0.39 -0.08
C GLU A 313 20.98 0.09 -0.89
N ILE A 314 20.85 -1.15 -1.41
CA ILE A 314 19.73 -1.61 -2.21
C ILE A 314 19.14 -2.83 -1.56
N ASN A 315 17.85 -2.80 -1.26
CA ASN A 315 17.11 -3.90 -0.65
C ASN A 315 15.95 -4.30 -1.58
N ASP A 316 15.97 -5.55 -2.01
CA ASP A 316 14.86 -6.13 -2.77
C ASP A 316 13.66 -6.33 -1.85
N GLN A 317 12.46 -6.02 -2.36
CA GLN A 317 11.22 -6.13 -1.60
C GLN A 317 10.43 -7.37 -2.03
N TYR A 318 10.14 -7.49 -3.33
CA TYR A 318 9.44 -8.63 -3.91
C TYR A 318 9.78 -8.78 -5.39
N TYR A 319 9.32 -9.88 -5.96
CA TYR A 319 9.57 -10.25 -7.36
C TYR A 319 8.26 -10.63 -8.07
N ASN A 320 8.23 -10.37 -9.37
CA ASN A 320 7.18 -10.86 -10.26
C ASN A 320 7.34 -12.34 -10.54
#